data_a22c747f29c8494f2ed7005c7d52c733
#
_entry.id   a22c747f29c8494f2ed7005c7d52c733
#
_cell.length_a   1.000
_cell.length_b   1.000
_cell.length_c   1.000
_cell.angle_alpha   90.00
_cell.angle_beta   90.00
_cell.angle_gamma   90.00
#
_symmetry.space_group_name_H-M   'P 1'
#
loop_
_entity.id
_entity.type
_entity.pdbx_description
1 polymer ?
#
loop_
_entity_poly.entity_id
_entity_poly.type
_entity_poly.pdbx_seq_one_letter_code
_entity_poly.pdbx_strand_id
1 'polypeptide(L)'
;MNKILLIPGSFNPITNAHVDMALAAKRAVNADSIYFIPAHDTYVAKKKTLIPGYCRVELINSMDNCEENNIHALDIETTSFFPQRTYNTISQLREEAEKNYEFNEYYICLGMDNIKTLTSWYNWEPFVNEYNFVACVREGQNLDEALKDANLTDYRDHFTEIKIPENHTSSSLVRDLCEKGEFNRVKELVPENVYEYLVRFYDVMNRM
;
A
#
# COMPACT_ATOMS: atom_id res chain seq x y z
N MET A 1 2.84 5.10 23.22
CA MET A 1 2.85 5.66 21.85
C MET A 1 2.72 4.48 20.92
N ASN A 2 1.65 4.45 20.11
CA ASN A 2 1.42 3.34 19.21
C ASN A 2 2.29 3.49 17.95
N LYS A 3 2.79 2.37 17.42
CA LYS A 3 3.49 2.32 16.14
C LYS A 3 2.51 1.91 15.05
N ILE A 4 2.36 2.75 14.05
CA ILE A 4 1.44 2.52 12.94
C ILE A 4 2.22 2.39 11.64
N LEU A 5 2.03 1.26 10.94
CA LEU A 5 2.58 1.04 9.62
C LEU A 5 1.57 1.53 8.58
N LEU A 6 1.96 2.52 7.80
CA LEU A 6 1.16 3.09 6.71
C LEU A 6 1.62 2.52 5.36
N ILE A 7 0.69 2.06 4.55
CA ILE A 7 0.99 1.46 3.25
C ILE A 7 0.15 2.17 2.18
N PRO A 8 0.67 3.25 1.57
CA PRO A 8 0.00 3.91 0.46
C PRO A 8 0.11 3.08 -0.83
N GLY A 9 -0.98 2.98 -1.57
CA GLY A 9 -0.97 2.22 -2.82
C GLY A 9 -2.30 2.19 -3.55
N SER A 10 -2.31 1.72 -4.79
CA SER A 10 -3.55 1.65 -5.58
C SER A 10 -4.46 0.49 -5.19
N PHE A 11 -3.91 -0.64 -4.77
CA PHE A 11 -4.63 -1.87 -4.38
C PHE A 11 -5.80 -2.22 -5.33
N ASN A 12 -5.53 -2.26 -6.61
CA ASN A 12 -6.52 -2.49 -7.67
C ASN A 12 -6.30 -3.81 -8.43
N PRO A 13 -6.58 -4.98 -7.79
CA PRO A 13 -6.96 -5.20 -6.40
C PRO A 13 -5.78 -5.31 -5.44
N ILE A 14 -6.06 -5.47 -4.13
CA ILE A 14 -5.09 -5.99 -3.17
C ILE A 14 -4.75 -7.44 -3.51
N THR A 15 -3.52 -7.87 -3.20
CA THR A 15 -3.04 -9.23 -3.49
C THR A 15 -2.37 -9.83 -2.26
N ASN A 16 -2.21 -11.16 -2.22
CA ASN A 16 -1.49 -11.84 -1.14
C ASN A 16 -0.07 -11.28 -0.96
N ALA A 17 0.62 -10.90 -2.05
CA ALA A 17 1.93 -10.26 -1.96
C ALA A 17 1.92 -8.91 -1.21
N HIS A 18 0.86 -8.13 -1.31
CA HIS A 18 0.72 -6.90 -0.53
C HIS A 18 0.52 -7.20 0.96
N VAL A 19 -0.27 -8.22 1.28
CA VAL A 19 -0.52 -8.65 2.67
C VAL A 19 0.75 -9.21 3.30
N ASP A 20 1.45 -10.10 2.60
CA ASP A 20 2.72 -10.69 3.06
C ASP A 20 3.78 -9.62 3.33
N MET A 21 3.91 -8.66 2.41
CA MET A 21 4.80 -7.51 2.56
C MET A 21 4.43 -6.68 3.80
N ALA A 22 3.15 -6.38 3.98
CA ALA A 22 2.65 -5.62 5.12
C ALA A 22 2.95 -6.30 6.45
N LEU A 23 2.71 -7.61 6.54
CA LEU A 23 2.99 -8.41 7.74
C LEU A 23 4.50 -8.51 8.02
N ALA A 24 5.32 -8.64 6.99
CA ALA A 24 6.78 -8.62 7.15
C ALA A 24 7.27 -7.27 7.65
N ALA A 25 6.76 -6.18 7.10
CA ALA A 25 7.09 -4.81 7.51
C ALA A 25 6.63 -4.52 8.95
N LYS A 26 5.40 -4.93 9.31
CA LYS A 26 4.88 -4.81 10.69
C LYS A 26 5.81 -5.46 11.71
N ARG A 27 6.24 -6.70 11.44
CA ARG A 27 7.17 -7.42 12.32
C ARG A 27 8.52 -6.72 12.45
N ALA A 28 9.07 -6.20 11.36
CA ALA A 28 10.39 -5.59 11.36
C ALA A 28 10.48 -4.33 12.23
N VAL A 29 9.42 -3.54 12.31
CA VAL A 29 9.40 -2.31 13.11
C VAL A 29 8.59 -2.46 14.41
N ASN A 30 8.07 -3.65 14.69
CA ASN A 30 7.16 -3.94 15.81
C ASN A 30 5.97 -2.97 15.83
N ALA A 31 5.32 -2.79 14.69
CA ALA A 31 4.14 -1.94 14.60
C ALA A 31 2.91 -2.62 15.24
N ASP A 32 2.09 -1.82 15.91
CA ASP A 32 0.85 -2.29 16.55
C ASP A 32 -0.25 -2.52 15.52
N SER A 33 -0.30 -1.68 14.47
CA SER A 33 -1.35 -1.69 13.45
C SER A 33 -0.77 -1.53 12.05
N ILE A 34 -1.51 -2.01 11.05
CA ILE A 34 -1.28 -1.78 9.63
C ILE A 34 -2.44 -0.97 9.07
N TYR A 35 -2.17 0.16 8.45
CA TYR A 35 -3.15 0.95 7.73
C TYR A 35 -2.82 1.01 6.25
N PHE A 36 -3.59 0.33 5.43
CA PHE A 36 -3.57 0.51 3.99
C PHE A 36 -4.27 1.82 3.62
N ILE A 37 -3.68 2.58 2.71
CA ILE A 37 -4.24 3.85 2.21
C ILE A 37 -4.47 3.70 0.71
N PRO A 38 -5.67 3.22 0.29
CA PRO A 38 -5.99 3.09 -1.13
C PRO A 38 -6.04 4.47 -1.80
N ALA A 39 -5.26 4.63 -2.86
CA ALA A 39 -5.14 5.89 -3.59
C ALA A 39 -6.46 6.31 -4.24
N HIS A 40 -6.66 7.61 -4.40
CA HIS A 40 -7.81 8.21 -5.08
C HIS A 40 -7.98 7.62 -6.49
N ASP A 41 -9.24 7.46 -6.93
CA ASP A 41 -9.60 6.81 -8.19
C ASP A 41 -8.91 7.44 -9.41
N THR A 42 -8.70 8.76 -9.43
CA THR A 42 -8.03 9.44 -10.54
C THR A 42 -6.57 9.03 -10.73
N TYR A 43 -5.86 8.63 -9.66
CA TYR A 43 -4.50 8.07 -9.79
C TYR A 43 -4.51 6.66 -10.37
N VAL A 44 -5.61 5.93 -10.15
CA VAL A 44 -5.77 4.55 -10.56
C VAL A 44 -6.42 4.43 -11.94
N ALA A 45 -7.19 5.42 -12.38
CA ALA A 45 -8.00 5.45 -13.62
C ALA A 45 -7.19 5.28 -14.93
N LYS A 46 -5.86 5.38 -14.89
CA LYS A 46 -4.99 5.06 -16.05
C LYS A 46 -4.95 3.55 -16.35
N LYS A 47 -5.48 2.71 -15.49
CA LYS A 47 -5.55 1.25 -15.64
C LYS A 47 -6.89 0.90 -16.29
N LYS A 48 -6.88 -0.05 -17.24
CA LYS A 48 -8.06 -0.43 -18.04
C LYS A 48 -9.29 -0.80 -17.20
N THR A 49 -9.09 -1.46 -16.06
CA THR A 49 -10.16 -1.89 -15.18
C THR A 49 -9.94 -1.31 -13.79
N LEU A 50 -10.87 -0.46 -13.37
CA LEU A 50 -10.83 0.19 -12.07
C LEU A 50 -11.87 -0.40 -11.14
N ILE A 51 -11.40 -0.95 -10.01
CA ILE A 51 -12.26 -1.24 -8.87
C ILE A 51 -12.47 0.08 -8.12
N PRO A 52 -13.73 0.52 -7.92
CA PRO A 52 -14.02 1.78 -7.23
C PRO A 52 -13.33 1.87 -5.85
N GLY A 53 -12.92 3.06 -5.46
CA GLY A 53 -12.17 3.31 -4.22
C GLY A 53 -12.83 2.73 -2.98
N TYR A 54 -14.13 2.95 -2.81
CA TYR A 54 -14.90 2.39 -1.69
C TYR A 54 -14.90 0.85 -1.66
N CYS A 55 -14.94 0.19 -2.84
CA CYS A 55 -14.81 -1.27 -2.92
C CYS A 55 -13.42 -1.73 -2.51
N ARG A 56 -12.37 -1.01 -2.90
CA ARG A 56 -10.98 -1.36 -2.54
C ARG A 56 -10.75 -1.27 -1.03
N VAL A 57 -11.32 -0.26 -0.38
CA VAL A 57 -11.33 -0.13 1.09
C VAL A 57 -12.07 -1.29 1.74
N GLU A 58 -13.29 -1.58 1.29
CA GLU A 58 -14.12 -2.65 1.83
C GLU A 58 -13.46 -4.03 1.68
N LEU A 59 -12.88 -4.31 0.51
CA LEU A 59 -12.17 -5.56 0.25
C LEU A 59 -11.00 -5.78 1.19
N ILE A 60 -10.27 -4.73 1.56
CA ILE A 60 -9.18 -4.84 2.52
C ILE A 60 -9.73 -5.08 3.93
N ASN A 61 -10.72 -4.30 4.36
CA ASN A 61 -11.28 -4.40 5.72
C ASN A 61 -12.04 -5.71 5.98
N SER A 62 -12.45 -6.41 4.92
CA SER A 62 -13.19 -7.68 5.02
C SER A 62 -12.31 -8.92 4.82
N MET A 63 -10.97 -8.80 4.79
CA MET A 63 -10.08 -9.97 4.78
C MET A 63 -10.10 -10.70 6.12
N ASP A 64 -10.06 -12.02 6.10
CA ASP A 64 -10.17 -12.88 7.30
C ASP A 64 -9.10 -12.61 8.37
N ASN A 65 -7.92 -12.15 7.96
CA ASN A 65 -6.79 -11.90 8.87
C ASN A 65 -6.70 -10.45 9.40
N CYS A 66 -7.70 -9.62 9.15
CA CYS A 66 -7.67 -8.21 9.55
C CYS A 66 -7.68 -8.02 11.07
N GLU A 67 -8.59 -8.68 11.79
CA GLU A 67 -8.70 -8.57 13.24
C GLU A 67 -7.44 -9.07 13.95
N GLU A 68 -6.97 -10.27 13.61
CA GLU A 68 -5.79 -10.89 14.21
C GLU A 68 -4.53 -10.03 14.05
N ASN A 69 -4.38 -9.40 12.90
CA ASN A 69 -3.19 -8.63 12.56
C ASN A 69 -3.35 -7.11 12.75
N ASN A 70 -4.51 -6.66 13.23
CA ASN A 70 -4.85 -5.25 13.36
C ASN A 70 -4.61 -4.48 12.05
N ILE A 71 -5.25 -4.97 10.98
CA ILE A 71 -5.18 -4.42 9.62
C ILE A 71 -6.44 -3.61 9.35
N HIS A 72 -6.26 -2.39 8.85
CA HIS A 72 -7.33 -1.49 8.45
C HIS A 72 -7.04 -0.87 7.09
N ALA A 73 -8.07 -0.56 6.34
CA ALA A 73 -7.97 0.33 5.19
C ALA A 73 -8.63 1.65 5.52
N LEU A 74 -7.94 2.75 5.24
CA LEU A 74 -8.46 4.10 5.42
C LEU A 74 -9.04 4.61 4.10
N ASP A 75 -10.19 5.24 4.18
CA ASP A 75 -10.90 5.79 3.02
C ASP A 75 -10.53 7.26 2.71
N ILE A 76 -9.62 7.83 3.47
CA ILE A 76 -9.22 9.24 3.45
C ILE A 76 -8.91 9.79 2.05
N GLU A 77 -8.27 8.98 1.18
CA GLU A 77 -8.01 9.39 -0.20
C GLU A 77 -9.16 9.05 -1.13
N THR A 78 -9.86 7.93 -0.92
CA THR A 78 -10.93 7.46 -1.81
C THR A 78 -12.22 8.27 -1.67
N THR A 79 -12.45 8.89 -0.52
CA THR A 79 -13.60 9.78 -0.23
C THR A 79 -13.28 11.25 -0.45
N SER A 80 -12.02 11.60 -0.68
CA SER A 80 -11.61 12.97 -0.95
C SER A 80 -12.17 13.48 -2.28
N PHE A 81 -12.59 14.75 -2.35
CA PHE A 81 -13.05 15.36 -3.59
C PHE A 81 -11.94 15.55 -4.62
N PHE A 82 -10.71 15.79 -4.16
CA PHE A 82 -9.52 15.91 -4.99
C PHE A 82 -8.45 14.89 -4.60
N PRO A 83 -7.64 14.41 -5.58
CA PRO A 83 -6.53 13.51 -5.27
C PRO A 83 -5.54 14.18 -4.31
N GLN A 84 -5.24 13.48 -3.23
CA GLN A 84 -4.31 13.94 -2.20
C GLN A 84 -2.86 13.54 -2.54
N ARG A 85 -1.92 14.25 -1.96
CA ARG A 85 -0.50 13.89 -1.95
C ARG A 85 -0.19 13.08 -0.70
N THR A 86 0.61 12.05 -0.80
CA THR A 86 0.92 11.13 0.31
C THR A 86 1.36 11.89 1.59
N TYR A 87 2.23 12.89 1.44
CA TYR A 87 2.63 13.73 2.58
C TYR A 87 1.42 14.39 3.27
N ASN A 88 0.51 15.01 2.50
CA ASN A 88 -0.66 15.68 3.05
C ASN A 88 -1.60 14.69 3.76
N THR A 89 -1.83 13.53 3.13
CA THR A 89 -2.65 12.46 3.72
C THR A 89 -2.12 12.02 5.08
N ILE A 90 -0.81 11.78 5.17
CA ILE A 90 -0.17 11.31 6.40
C ILE A 90 -0.12 12.41 7.45
N SER A 91 0.16 13.67 7.05
CA SER A 91 0.13 14.82 7.96
C SER A 91 -1.26 15.05 8.53
N GLN A 92 -2.32 14.91 7.71
CA GLN A 92 -3.71 14.99 8.19
C GLN A 92 -4.01 13.90 9.21
N LEU A 93 -3.63 12.65 8.97
CA LEU A 93 -3.82 11.55 9.93
C LEU A 93 -3.12 11.84 11.27
N ARG A 94 -1.90 12.37 11.22
CA ARG A 94 -1.16 12.76 12.42
C ARG A 94 -1.87 13.87 13.18
N GLU A 95 -2.28 14.94 12.49
CA GLU A 95 -2.97 16.08 13.11
C GLU A 95 -4.31 15.68 13.73
N GLU A 96 -5.06 14.78 13.09
CA GLU A 96 -6.32 14.27 13.63
C GLU A 96 -6.12 13.43 14.89
N ALA A 97 -5.09 12.56 14.91
CA ALA A 97 -4.71 11.81 16.10
C ALA A 97 -4.27 12.73 17.26
N GLU A 98 -3.42 13.72 16.98
CA GLU A 98 -2.94 14.68 17.98
C GLU A 98 -4.09 15.51 18.59
N LYS A 99 -5.10 15.90 17.83
CA LYS A 99 -6.31 16.57 18.33
C LYS A 99 -7.08 15.70 19.33
N ASN A 100 -6.97 14.40 19.21
CA ASN A 100 -7.58 13.42 20.12
C ASN A 100 -6.63 12.97 21.22
N TYR A 101 -5.49 13.66 21.41
CA TYR A 101 -4.44 13.30 22.35
C TYR A 101 -3.81 11.92 22.11
N GLU A 102 -3.85 11.44 20.88
CA GLU A 102 -3.20 10.22 20.45
C GLU A 102 -1.87 10.57 19.77
N PHE A 103 -0.76 10.15 20.38
CA PHE A 103 0.58 10.37 19.84
C PHE A 103 1.09 9.05 19.25
N ASN A 104 1.18 9.00 17.93
CA ASN A 104 1.56 7.81 17.19
C ASN A 104 2.92 7.99 16.50
N GLU A 105 3.70 6.92 16.43
CA GLU A 105 4.88 6.83 15.58
C GLU A 105 4.50 6.17 14.25
N TYR A 106 4.74 6.87 13.14
CA TYR A 106 4.34 6.41 11.82
C TYR A 106 5.54 5.87 11.03
N TYR A 107 5.37 4.69 10.45
CA TYR A 107 6.29 4.05 9.52
C TYR A 107 5.62 3.92 8.17
N ILE A 108 6.27 4.41 7.11
CA ILE A 108 5.73 4.36 5.74
C ILE A 108 6.40 3.22 4.97
N CYS A 109 5.62 2.23 4.55
CA CYS A 109 6.12 1.09 3.79
C CYS A 109 6.16 1.42 2.30
N LEU A 110 7.35 1.36 1.70
CA LEU A 110 7.57 1.67 0.29
C LEU A 110 8.37 0.57 -0.42
N GLY A 111 7.96 0.25 -1.63
CA GLY A 111 8.78 -0.54 -2.56
C GLY A 111 9.91 0.32 -3.15
N MET A 112 10.95 -0.35 -3.66
CA MET A 112 12.17 0.29 -4.19
C MET A 112 11.89 1.30 -5.33
N ASP A 113 10.87 1.06 -6.15
CA ASP A 113 10.51 1.99 -7.24
C ASP A 113 10.03 3.34 -6.70
N ASN A 114 9.34 3.33 -5.56
CA ASN A 114 8.91 4.55 -4.88
C ASN A 114 10.09 5.27 -4.21
N ILE A 115 11.02 4.52 -3.61
CA ILE A 115 12.22 5.10 -2.98
C ILE A 115 13.08 5.81 -4.01
N LYS A 116 13.32 5.22 -5.18
CA LYS A 116 14.08 5.82 -6.28
C LYS A 116 13.51 7.15 -6.78
N THR A 117 12.21 7.35 -6.61
CA THR A 117 11.50 8.57 -7.08
C THR A 117 11.06 9.49 -5.95
N LEU A 118 11.39 9.16 -4.69
CA LEU A 118 10.88 9.83 -3.50
C LEU A 118 11.20 11.34 -3.49
N THR A 119 12.38 11.74 -3.95
CA THR A 119 12.77 13.16 -4.06
C THR A 119 11.98 13.96 -5.11
N SER A 120 11.20 13.28 -5.96
CA SER A 120 10.25 13.94 -6.87
C SER A 120 8.85 14.12 -6.26
N TRP A 121 8.62 13.59 -5.07
CA TRP A 121 7.33 13.69 -4.40
C TRP A 121 7.11 15.09 -3.81
N TYR A 122 5.85 15.47 -3.69
CA TYR A 122 5.49 16.73 -3.04
C TYR A 122 5.95 16.73 -1.57
N ASN A 123 6.63 17.80 -1.16
CA ASN A 123 7.19 17.97 0.18
C ASN A 123 8.09 16.77 0.62
N TRP A 124 8.87 16.22 -0.30
CA TRP A 124 9.72 15.07 -0.02
C TRP A 124 10.70 15.30 1.13
N GLU A 125 11.30 16.48 1.24
CA GLU A 125 12.31 16.79 2.26
C GLU A 125 11.69 16.84 3.68
N PRO A 126 10.60 17.59 3.96
CA PRO A 126 9.85 17.41 5.21
C PRO A 126 9.42 15.96 5.44
N PHE A 127 8.98 15.25 4.39
CA PHE A 127 8.51 13.88 4.49
C PHE A 127 9.57 12.93 5.02
N VAL A 128 10.81 13.00 4.50
CA VAL A 128 11.89 12.11 4.96
C VAL A 128 12.49 12.53 6.31
N ASN A 129 12.33 13.80 6.72
CA ASN A 129 12.77 14.27 8.02
C ASN A 129 11.79 13.94 9.15
N GLU A 130 10.48 13.88 8.85
CA GLU A 130 9.43 13.77 9.87
C GLU A 130 8.99 12.32 10.10
N TYR A 131 9.24 11.40 9.17
CA TYR A 131 8.72 10.04 9.21
C TYR A 131 9.80 8.98 9.06
N ASN A 132 9.51 7.77 9.53
CA ASN A 132 10.32 6.58 9.32
C ASN A 132 9.77 5.77 8.15
N PHE A 133 10.66 5.06 7.46
CA PHE A 133 10.31 4.27 6.27
C PHE A 133 10.67 2.81 6.44
N VAL A 134 9.86 1.93 5.89
CA VAL A 134 10.20 0.52 5.68
C VAL A 134 10.42 0.28 4.20
N ALA A 135 11.66 0.02 3.84
CA ALA A 135 12.08 -0.23 2.46
C ALA A 135 11.93 -1.72 2.14
N CYS A 136 11.02 -2.05 1.23
CA CYS A 136 10.80 -3.42 0.76
C CYS A 136 11.74 -3.74 -0.39
N VAL A 137 12.79 -4.50 -0.09
CA VAL A 137 13.87 -4.85 -1.02
C VAL A 137 13.66 -6.28 -1.54
N ARG A 138 13.63 -6.45 -2.86
CA ARG A 138 13.56 -7.75 -3.54
C ARG A 138 14.98 -8.25 -3.89
N GLU A 139 15.07 -9.52 -4.25
CA GLU A 139 16.34 -10.08 -4.72
C GLU A 139 16.93 -9.26 -5.88
N GLY A 140 18.25 -9.07 -5.85
CA GLY A 140 18.96 -8.24 -6.83
C GLY A 140 18.82 -6.72 -6.66
N GLN A 141 18.07 -6.24 -5.67
CA GLN A 141 17.99 -4.82 -5.33
C GLN A 141 18.87 -4.48 -4.13
N ASN A 142 19.37 -3.23 -4.08
CA ASN A 142 20.19 -2.71 -3.00
C ASN A 142 19.65 -1.36 -2.55
N LEU A 143 19.32 -1.24 -1.25
CA LEU A 143 18.77 -0.01 -0.69
C LEU A 143 19.76 1.15 -0.73
N ASP A 144 21.02 0.91 -0.37
CA ASP A 144 22.03 1.97 -0.29
C ASP A 144 22.33 2.54 -1.69
N GLU A 145 22.33 1.71 -2.73
CA GLU A 145 22.45 2.16 -4.12
C GLU A 145 21.22 3.01 -4.53
N ALA A 146 20.01 2.56 -4.20
CA ALA A 146 18.80 3.31 -4.51
C ALA A 146 18.72 4.66 -3.79
N LEU A 147 19.15 4.72 -2.53
CA LEU A 147 19.22 5.98 -1.77
C LEU A 147 20.27 6.92 -2.34
N LYS A 148 21.42 6.38 -2.79
CA LYS A 148 22.45 7.18 -3.45
C LYS A 148 21.95 7.76 -4.77
N ASP A 149 21.30 6.96 -5.60
CA ASP A 149 20.73 7.40 -6.89
C ASP A 149 19.63 8.45 -6.71
N ALA A 150 18.86 8.34 -5.63
CA ALA A 150 17.82 9.30 -5.26
C ALA A 150 18.33 10.52 -4.48
N ASN A 151 19.64 10.65 -4.19
CA ASN A 151 20.24 11.68 -3.32
C ASN A 151 19.64 11.69 -1.89
N LEU A 152 19.39 10.50 -1.33
CA LEU A 152 18.81 10.29 0.01
C LEU A 152 19.80 9.64 0.99
N THR A 153 21.09 9.60 0.68
CA THR A 153 22.11 8.92 1.50
C THR A 153 22.17 9.47 2.94
N ASP A 154 21.99 10.79 3.10
CA ASP A 154 22.05 11.46 4.41
C ASP A 154 20.84 11.09 5.31
N TYR A 155 19.80 10.51 4.72
CA TYR A 155 18.58 10.07 5.40
C TYR A 155 18.54 8.55 5.65
N ARG A 156 19.66 7.83 5.44
CA ARG A 156 19.71 6.36 5.54
C ARG A 156 19.12 5.82 6.84
N ASP A 157 19.32 6.53 7.94
CA ASP A 157 18.87 6.13 9.28
C ASP A 157 17.34 6.16 9.45
N HIS A 158 16.62 6.86 8.56
CA HIS A 158 15.16 6.85 8.52
C HIS A 158 14.59 5.60 7.82
N PHE A 159 15.43 4.74 7.21
CA PHE A 159 15.00 3.59 6.44
C PHE A 159 15.36 2.27 7.11
N THR A 160 14.34 1.51 7.52
CA THR A 160 14.47 0.11 7.91
C THR A 160 14.34 -0.78 6.67
N GLU A 161 15.36 -1.56 6.37
CA GLU A 161 15.33 -2.49 5.24
C GLU A 161 14.67 -3.80 5.63
N ILE A 162 13.75 -4.29 4.79
CA ILE A 162 13.24 -5.66 4.86
C ILE A 162 13.45 -6.36 3.51
N LYS A 163 13.89 -7.60 3.57
CA LYS A 163 13.98 -8.46 2.38
C LYS A 163 12.66 -9.19 2.20
N ILE A 164 12.04 -9.00 1.04
CA ILE A 164 10.82 -9.70 0.66
C ILE A 164 11.18 -10.73 -0.43
N PRO A 165 10.59 -11.94 -0.38
CA PRO A 165 10.78 -12.94 -1.43
C PRO A 165 10.42 -12.36 -2.80
N GLU A 166 11.09 -12.84 -3.84
CA GLU A 166 10.64 -12.55 -5.18
C GLU A 166 9.24 -13.13 -5.36
N ASN A 167 8.29 -12.25 -5.62
CA ASN A 167 6.91 -12.62 -5.86
C ASN A 167 6.44 -11.88 -7.12
N HIS A 168 6.17 -12.65 -8.16
CA HIS A 168 5.70 -12.12 -9.44
C HIS A 168 4.24 -11.68 -9.40
N THR A 169 3.56 -11.84 -8.26
CA THR A 169 2.17 -11.41 -8.08
C THR A 169 2.07 -9.89 -8.09
N SER A 170 1.27 -9.37 -8.98
CA SER A 170 0.95 -7.94 -9.04
C SER A 170 -0.53 -7.75 -9.35
N SER A 171 -1.08 -6.60 -8.94
CA SER A 171 -2.45 -6.23 -9.32
C SER A 171 -2.66 -6.23 -10.84
N SER A 172 -1.62 -5.92 -11.61
CA SER A 172 -1.69 -5.95 -13.09
C SER A 172 -1.84 -7.38 -13.61
N LEU A 173 -1.04 -8.31 -13.10
CA LEU A 173 -1.17 -9.72 -13.43
C LEU A 173 -2.55 -10.26 -13.09
N VAL A 174 -3.07 -9.92 -11.90
CA VAL A 174 -4.42 -10.35 -11.49
C VAL A 174 -5.48 -9.85 -12.45
N ARG A 175 -5.45 -8.57 -12.85
CA ARG A 175 -6.40 -8.02 -13.83
C ARG A 175 -6.27 -8.69 -15.18
N ASP A 176 -5.05 -8.89 -15.67
CA ASP A 176 -4.80 -9.56 -16.97
C ASP A 176 -5.33 -11.01 -16.98
N LEU A 177 -5.22 -11.73 -15.86
CA LEU A 177 -5.79 -13.08 -15.72
C LEU A 177 -7.32 -13.05 -15.67
N CYS A 178 -7.91 -12.08 -14.96
CA CYS A 178 -9.37 -11.90 -14.95
C CYS A 178 -9.92 -11.58 -16.34
N GLU A 179 -9.27 -10.67 -17.08
CA GLU A 179 -9.67 -10.33 -18.47
C GLU A 179 -9.61 -11.54 -19.41
N LYS A 180 -8.72 -12.50 -19.13
CA LYS A 180 -8.62 -13.77 -19.88
C LYS A 180 -9.54 -14.88 -19.38
N GLY A 181 -10.27 -14.65 -18.27
CA GLY A 181 -11.12 -15.66 -17.65
C GLY A 181 -10.34 -16.75 -16.87
N GLU A 182 -9.05 -16.54 -16.60
CA GLU A 182 -8.17 -17.50 -15.91
C GLU A 182 -8.33 -17.46 -14.39
N PHE A 183 -9.57 -17.48 -13.88
CA PHE A 183 -9.89 -17.29 -12.47
C PHE A 183 -9.26 -18.34 -11.52
N ASN A 184 -9.04 -19.56 -11.98
CA ASN A 184 -8.35 -20.58 -11.18
C ASN A 184 -6.95 -20.13 -10.75
N ARG A 185 -6.25 -19.36 -11.58
CA ARG A 185 -4.93 -18.80 -11.25
C ARG A 185 -5.03 -17.57 -10.36
N VAL A 186 -6.11 -16.80 -10.47
CA VAL A 186 -6.37 -15.62 -9.64
C VAL A 186 -6.56 -16.02 -8.17
N LYS A 187 -7.22 -17.16 -7.91
CA LYS A 187 -7.52 -17.64 -6.56
C LYS A 187 -6.29 -17.77 -5.66
N GLU A 188 -5.14 -18.13 -6.22
CA GLU A 188 -3.89 -18.29 -5.48
C GLU A 188 -3.17 -16.95 -5.20
N LEU A 189 -3.56 -15.88 -5.91
CA LEU A 189 -2.86 -14.59 -5.92
C LEU A 189 -3.49 -13.53 -5.01
N VAL A 190 -4.73 -13.73 -4.61
CA VAL A 190 -5.52 -12.75 -3.84
C VAL A 190 -6.20 -13.40 -2.63
N PRO A 191 -6.57 -12.63 -1.61
CA PRO A 191 -7.43 -13.12 -0.51
C PRO A 191 -8.77 -13.67 -1.03
N GLU A 192 -9.38 -14.60 -0.30
CA GLU A 192 -10.60 -15.32 -0.71
C GLU A 192 -11.76 -14.36 -1.03
N ASN A 193 -12.05 -13.39 -0.15
CA ASN A 193 -13.09 -12.39 -0.37
C ASN A 193 -12.83 -11.52 -1.62
N VAL A 194 -11.56 -11.22 -1.92
CA VAL A 194 -11.16 -10.49 -3.13
C VAL A 194 -11.39 -11.34 -4.36
N TYR A 195 -11.07 -12.63 -4.30
CA TYR A 195 -11.34 -13.57 -5.38
C TYR A 195 -12.84 -13.63 -5.72
N GLU A 196 -13.68 -13.81 -4.70
CA GLU A 196 -15.14 -13.86 -4.88
C GLU A 196 -15.69 -12.57 -5.51
N TYR A 197 -15.19 -11.41 -5.06
CA TYR A 197 -15.54 -10.12 -5.63
C TYR A 197 -15.14 -10.04 -7.11
N LEU A 198 -13.91 -10.41 -7.46
CA LEU A 198 -13.41 -10.33 -8.83
C LEU A 198 -14.21 -11.20 -9.78
N VAL A 199 -14.56 -12.42 -9.38
CA VAL A 199 -15.42 -13.30 -10.19
C VAL A 199 -16.74 -12.62 -10.53
N ARG A 200 -17.43 -12.04 -9.54
CA ARG A 200 -18.71 -11.34 -9.74
C ARG A 200 -18.54 -10.06 -10.57
N PHE A 201 -17.50 -9.28 -10.26
CA PHE A 201 -17.22 -8.01 -10.93
C PHE A 201 -16.98 -8.20 -12.44
N TYR A 202 -16.14 -9.15 -12.82
CA TYR A 202 -15.84 -9.43 -14.23
C TYR A 202 -17.01 -10.14 -14.95
N ASP A 203 -17.81 -10.95 -14.25
CA ASP A 203 -19.03 -11.52 -14.83
C ASP A 203 -20.03 -10.42 -15.23
N VAL A 204 -20.21 -9.41 -14.38
CA VAL A 204 -21.06 -8.25 -14.70
C VAL A 204 -20.48 -7.44 -15.86
N MET A 205 -19.18 -7.13 -15.82
CA MET A 205 -18.52 -6.35 -16.87
C MET A 205 -18.58 -7.03 -18.25
N ASN A 206 -18.51 -8.35 -18.31
CA ASN A 206 -18.58 -9.12 -19.57
C ASN A 206 -19.99 -9.23 -20.15
N ARG A 207 -21.02 -8.89 -19.37
CA ARG A 207 -22.42 -8.88 -19.83
C ARG A 207 -22.89 -7.50 -20.32
N MET A 208 -22.10 -6.45 -20.07
CA MET A 208 -22.37 -5.06 -20.52
C MET A 208 -21.79 -4.82 -21.90
#